data_889a126d9219df8cb5fcbb7d5feb4aa4
#
_entry.id   889a126d9219df8cb5fcbb7d5feb4aa4
#
_cell.length_a   1.000
_cell.length_b   1.000
_cell.length_c   1.000
_cell.angle_alpha   90.00
_cell.angle_beta   90.00
_cell.angle_gamma   90.00
#
_symmetry.space_group_name_H-M   'P 1'
#
loop_
_entity.id
_entity.type
_entity.pdbx_description
1 polymer ?
#
loop_
_entity_poly.entity_id
_entity_poly.type
_entity_poly.pdbx_seq_one_letter_code
_entity_poly.pdbx_strand_id
1 'polypeptide(L)'
;QAPCRADVSSDGTKKYLFATRQGAFVESAYIPDRDRATLCVSSQAGCRMGCRFCATGKQGFTHSLTPNEILNQIGSLPERERLTNLVFMGMGEPLDNTDNVLRALDILTAEWGFGWSPTRITLSTAGVVPELRRLLDSTKVHLAVSLHNPFHEERAAIMPVERAWPVAEVAAILRRYDFTHQRRVSFEYIVMSGLNDSPRHIRELCRLLDGIKCRINLIRFHKIPGSPYFSPDDRAMIAFRDALTAK
;
A
#
# COMPACT_ATOMS: atom_id res chain seq x y z
N GLN A 1 -17.42 -16.59 -0.11
CA GLN A 1 -17.32 -17.13 1.25
C GLN A 1 -17.35 -15.96 2.24
N ALA A 2 -18.28 -15.99 3.22
CA ALA A 2 -18.37 -14.95 4.25
C ALA A 2 -17.09 -14.85 5.10
N PRO A 3 -16.79 -13.67 5.68
CA PRO A 3 -15.69 -13.56 6.65
C PRO A 3 -15.96 -14.45 7.88
N CYS A 4 -14.89 -15.04 8.42
CA CYS A 4 -15.00 -15.90 9.62
C CYS A 4 -15.11 -15.09 10.91
N ARG A 5 -14.65 -13.85 10.89
CA ARG A 5 -14.62 -12.93 12.03
C ARG A 5 -14.70 -11.48 11.57
N ALA A 6 -15.32 -10.64 12.38
CA ALA A 6 -15.32 -9.20 12.24
C ALA A 6 -15.03 -8.54 13.59
N ASP A 7 -14.05 -7.65 13.64
CA ASP A 7 -13.76 -6.79 14.80
C ASP A 7 -14.13 -5.35 14.44
N VAL A 8 -14.82 -4.65 15.33
CA VAL A 8 -15.32 -3.28 15.10
C VAL A 8 -14.65 -2.31 16.06
N SER A 9 -14.06 -1.25 15.53
CA SER A 9 -13.46 -0.15 16.29
C SER A 9 -14.48 0.94 16.59
N SER A 10 -14.18 1.80 17.57
CA SER A 10 -15.05 2.90 17.98
C SER A 10 -15.32 3.96 16.90
N ASP A 11 -14.42 4.10 15.93
CA ASP A 11 -14.54 4.99 14.76
C ASP A 11 -15.37 4.38 13.62
N GLY A 12 -15.92 3.18 13.81
CA GLY A 12 -16.68 2.45 12.80
C GLY A 12 -15.84 1.63 11.82
N THR A 13 -14.51 1.66 11.93
CA THR A 13 -13.63 0.78 11.17
C THR A 13 -13.90 -0.67 11.53
N LYS A 14 -13.97 -1.55 10.51
CA LYS A 14 -14.20 -2.97 10.71
C LYS A 14 -13.07 -3.77 10.07
N LYS A 15 -12.47 -4.65 10.85
CA LYS A 15 -11.49 -5.60 10.37
C LYS A 15 -12.14 -6.96 10.19
N TYR A 16 -12.09 -7.48 8.98
CA TYR A 16 -12.65 -8.77 8.60
C TYR A 16 -11.53 -9.80 8.40
N LEU A 17 -11.74 -11.00 8.89
CA LEU A 17 -10.87 -12.15 8.69
C LEU A 17 -11.51 -13.12 7.70
N PHE A 18 -10.79 -13.45 6.63
CA PHE A 18 -11.22 -14.42 5.62
C PHE A 18 -10.31 -15.64 5.62
N ALA A 19 -10.92 -16.83 5.59
CA ALA A 19 -10.18 -18.07 5.35
C ALA A 19 -9.86 -18.22 3.87
N THR A 20 -8.65 -18.66 3.55
CA THR A 20 -8.25 -19.02 2.20
C THR A 20 -8.48 -20.50 1.92
N ARG A 21 -8.53 -20.89 0.66
CA ARG A 21 -8.69 -22.32 0.28
C ARG A 21 -7.54 -23.19 0.77
N GLN A 22 -6.37 -22.62 0.99
CA GLN A 22 -5.17 -23.32 1.47
C GLN A 22 -5.08 -23.34 3.01
N GLY A 23 -6.12 -22.92 3.73
CA GLY A 23 -6.19 -23.00 5.20
C GLY A 23 -5.48 -21.87 5.94
N ALA A 24 -4.97 -20.85 5.24
CA ALA A 24 -4.47 -19.64 5.88
C ALA A 24 -5.58 -18.59 6.06
N PHE A 25 -5.24 -17.47 6.69
CA PHE A 25 -6.16 -16.36 6.90
C PHE A 25 -5.58 -15.06 6.35
N VAL A 26 -6.47 -14.21 5.83
CA VAL A 26 -6.15 -12.86 5.41
C VAL A 26 -7.11 -11.85 6.01
N GLU A 27 -6.63 -10.63 6.21
CA GLU A 27 -7.42 -9.55 6.77
C GLU A 27 -7.82 -8.55 5.68
N SER A 28 -9.01 -7.97 5.83
CA SER A 28 -9.46 -6.78 5.10
C SER A 28 -9.98 -5.76 6.09
N ALA A 29 -9.81 -4.48 5.78
CA ALA A 29 -10.29 -3.40 6.64
C ALA A 29 -11.29 -2.51 5.89
N TYR A 30 -12.53 -2.45 6.38
CA TYR A 30 -13.53 -1.47 5.95
C TYR A 30 -13.37 -0.21 6.78
N ILE A 31 -13.13 0.91 6.12
CA ILE A 31 -12.81 2.21 6.73
C ILE A 31 -13.84 3.24 6.25
N PRO A 32 -14.87 3.54 7.07
CA PRO A 32 -15.83 4.61 6.77
C PRO A 32 -15.22 5.98 7.09
N ASP A 33 -15.45 6.95 6.23
CA ASP A 33 -15.06 8.35 6.44
C ASP A 33 -16.10 9.26 5.76
N ARG A 34 -17.05 9.82 6.54
CA ARG A 34 -18.14 10.67 6.05
C ARG A 34 -18.89 10.00 4.88
N ASP A 35 -18.83 10.60 3.68
CA ASP A 35 -19.46 10.09 2.45
C ASP A 35 -18.60 9.04 1.72
N ARG A 36 -17.45 8.67 2.29
CA ARG A 36 -16.53 7.70 1.70
C ARG A 36 -16.49 6.42 2.53
N ALA A 37 -16.34 5.31 1.83
CA ALA A 37 -16.05 4.03 2.45
C ALA A 37 -14.95 3.34 1.64
N THR A 38 -13.80 3.13 2.26
CA THR A 38 -12.63 2.48 1.65
C THR A 38 -12.50 1.07 2.18
N LEU A 39 -12.31 0.11 1.29
CA LEU A 39 -11.90 -1.23 1.66
C LEU A 39 -10.41 -1.41 1.37
N CYS A 40 -9.67 -1.80 2.40
CA CYS A 40 -8.28 -2.25 2.28
C CYS A 40 -8.29 -3.77 2.12
N VAL A 41 -7.76 -4.29 0.98
CA VAL A 41 -7.73 -5.71 0.68
C VAL A 41 -6.32 -6.27 0.67
N SER A 42 -6.24 -7.57 0.95
CA SER A 42 -5.00 -8.36 0.90
C SER A 42 -4.81 -9.01 -0.46
N SER A 43 -3.57 -9.16 -0.88
CA SER A 43 -3.17 -9.85 -2.12
C SER A 43 -2.46 -11.18 -1.87
N GLN A 44 -1.99 -11.42 -0.64
CA GLN A 44 -1.28 -12.64 -0.25
C GLN A 44 -1.62 -13.01 1.20
N ALA A 45 -1.50 -14.26 1.55
CA ALA A 45 -1.44 -14.72 2.94
C ALA A 45 0.03 -14.63 3.41
N GLY A 46 0.30 -13.64 4.26
CA GLY A 46 1.66 -13.24 4.61
C GLY A 46 2.34 -12.40 3.53
N CYS A 47 3.66 -12.15 3.67
CA CYS A 47 4.42 -11.34 2.72
C CYS A 47 5.91 -11.70 2.79
N ARG A 48 6.55 -11.93 1.63
CA ARG A 48 7.99 -12.25 1.57
C ARG A 48 8.91 -11.03 1.55
N MET A 49 8.38 -9.81 1.48
CA MET A 49 9.20 -8.60 1.43
C MET A 49 9.98 -8.34 2.71
N GLY A 50 9.53 -8.89 3.85
CA GLY A 50 10.27 -8.89 5.11
C GLY A 50 10.48 -7.51 5.73
N CYS A 51 9.61 -6.52 5.44
CA CYS A 51 9.70 -5.18 6.01
C CYS A 51 9.65 -5.24 7.53
N ARG A 52 10.67 -4.69 8.20
CA ARG A 52 10.87 -4.84 9.65
C ARG A 52 9.85 -4.09 10.51
N PHE A 53 9.18 -3.10 9.95
CA PHE A 53 8.12 -2.33 10.60
C PHE A 53 6.72 -2.92 10.36
N CYS A 54 6.59 -3.99 9.57
CA CYS A 54 5.32 -4.55 9.14
C CYS A 54 5.00 -5.86 9.87
N ALA A 55 3.81 -5.96 10.46
CA ALA A 55 3.36 -7.19 11.13
C ALA A 55 3.28 -8.35 10.14
N THR A 56 2.71 -8.14 8.95
CA THR A 56 2.61 -9.15 7.89
C THR A 56 3.99 -9.62 7.41
N GLY A 57 4.97 -8.70 7.28
CA GLY A 57 6.34 -9.06 6.92
C GLY A 57 7.02 -9.97 7.94
N LYS A 58 6.67 -9.85 9.23
CA LYS A 58 7.18 -10.72 10.30
C LYS A 58 6.52 -12.11 10.31
N GLN A 59 5.29 -12.24 9.79
CA GLN A 59 4.61 -13.53 9.69
C GLN A 59 5.21 -14.45 8.63
N GLY A 60 5.99 -13.89 7.70
CA GLY A 60 6.48 -14.62 6.54
C GLY A 60 5.41 -14.76 5.45
N PHE A 61 5.73 -15.55 4.43
CA PHE A 61 4.85 -15.78 3.26
C PHE A 61 4.28 -17.20 3.29
N THR A 62 2.99 -17.32 3.06
CA THR A 62 2.32 -18.62 2.93
C THR A 62 1.98 -18.90 1.46
N HIS A 63 1.13 -18.08 0.83
CA HIS A 63 0.77 -18.20 -0.59
C HIS A 63 0.18 -16.90 -1.14
N SER A 64 0.19 -16.78 -2.46
CA SER A 64 -0.50 -15.72 -3.19
C SER A 64 -1.99 -16.02 -3.29
N LEU A 65 -2.84 -15.00 -3.12
CA LEU A 65 -4.28 -15.13 -3.30
C LEU A 65 -4.63 -15.25 -4.79
N THR A 66 -5.58 -16.11 -5.09
CA THR A 66 -6.22 -16.18 -6.41
C THR A 66 -7.09 -14.92 -6.66
N PRO A 67 -7.44 -14.61 -7.92
CA PRO A 67 -8.36 -13.51 -8.22
C PRO A 67 -9.68 -13.65 -7.47
N ASN A 68 -10.22 -14.87 -7.34
CA ASN A 68 -11.46 -15.11 -6.62
C ASN A 68 -11.34 -14.81 -5.13
N GLU A 69 -10.21 -15.13 -4.49
CA GLU A 69 -9.98 -14.82 -3.06
C GLU A 69 -9.82 -13.31 -2.84
N ILE A 70 -9.17 -12.60 -3.78
CA ILE A 70 -9.09 -11.13 -3.76
C ILE A 70 -10.49 -10.52 -3.87
N LEU A 71 -11.25 -10.92 -4.88
CA LEU A 71 -12.61 -10.40 -5.15
C LEU A 71 -13.61 -10.80 -4.07
N ASN A 72 -13.41 -11.96 -3.42
CA ASN A 72 -14.26 -12.40 -2.32
C ASN A 72 -14.23 -11.46 -1.12
N GLN A 73 -13.10 -10.81 -0.85
CA GLN A 73 -12.99 -9.82 0.22
C GLN A 73 -13.93 -8.61 -0.02
N ILE A 74 -14.25 -8.33 -1.30
CA ILE A 74 -15.17 -7.25 -1.71
C ILE A 74 -16.60 -7.78 -1.75
N GLY A 75 -16.82 -8.85 -2.52
CA GLY A 75 -18.15 -9.38 -2.82
C GLY A 75 -18.90 -9.96 -1.61
N SER A 76 -18.18 -10.44 -0.60
CA SER A 76 -18.77 -11.01 0.63
C SER A 76 -18.86 -10.05 1.80
N LEU A 77 -18.48 -8.77 1.57
CA LEU A 77 -18.55 -7.76 2.60
C LEU A 77 -20.00 -7.33 2.84
N PRO A 78 -20.50 -7.24 4.08
CA PRO A 78 -21.84 -6.73 4.36
C PRO A 78 -22.08 -5.31 3.85
N GLU A 79 -21.04 -4.46 3.85
CA GLU A 79 -21.08 -3.06 3.42
C GLU A 79 -20.68 -2.84 1.95
N ARG A 80 -20.62 -3.88 1.14
CA ARG A 80 -20.13 -3.79 -0.27
C ARG A 80 -20.78 -2.67 -1.08
N GLU A 81 -22.08 -2.45 -0.90
CA GLU A 81 -22.85 -1.43 -1.63
C GLU A 81 -22.48 0.02 -1.22
N ARG A 82 -21.84 0.17 -0.07
CA ARG A 82 -21.37 1.48 0.44
C ARG A 82 -19.97 1.82 -0.01
N LEU A 83 -19.24 0.86 -0.59
CA LEU A 83 -17.84 1.05 -0.97
C LEU A 83 -17.70 2.11 -2.05
N THR A 84 -16.87 3.11 -1.79
CA THR A 84 -16.50 4.15 -2.76
C THR A 84 -15.09 3.96 -3.30
N ASN A 85 -14.20 3.34 -2.53
CA ASN A 85 -12.79 3.18 -2.87
C ASN A 85 -12.26 1.80 -2.44
N LEU A 86 -11.25 1.34 -3.16
CA LEU A 86 -10.50 0.12 -2.86
C LEU A 86 -9.01 0.43 -2.79
N VAL A 87 -8.31 -0.10 -1.79
CA VAL A 87 -6.85 0.01 -1.70
C VAL A 87 -6.22 -1.35 -1.49
N PHE A 88 -5.21 -1.70 -2.29
CA PHE A 88 -4.37 -2.87 -2.10
C PHE A 88 -3.22 -2.52 -1.15
N MET A 89 -3.56 -2.39 0.13
CA MET A 89 -2.63 -2.01 1.23
C MET A 89 -2.76 -2.96 2.42
N GLY A 90 -3.41 -4.11 2.24
CA GLY A 90 -3.52 -5.18 3.23
C GLY A 90 -2.29 -6.08 3.26
N MET A 91 -2.51 -7.37 3.49
CA MET A 91 -1.43 -8.35 3.54
C MET A 91 -0.89 -8.66 2.14
N GLY A 92 0.44 -8.75 2.04
CA GLY A 92 1.15 -9.13 0.82
C GLY A 92 1.72 -7.94 0.04
N GLU A 93 2.56 -8.28 -0.95
CA GLU A 93 3.02 -7.36 -1.99
C GLU A 93 2.24 -7.66 -3.28
N PRO A 94 1.39 -6.73 -3.76
CA PRO A 94 0.57 -6.98 -4.95
C PRO A 94 1.39 -7.34 -6.19
N LEU A 95 2.57 -6.74 -6.36
CA LEU A 95 3.45 -7.02 -7.50
C LEU A 95 4.33 -8.27 -7.32
N ASP A 96 4.22 -8.98 -6.21
CA ASP A 96 4.71 -10.36 -6.05
C ASP A 96 3.61 -11.40 -6.38
N ASN A 97 2.39 -10.90 -6.70
CA ASN A 97 1.23 -11.68 -7.15
C ASN A 97 0.58 -11.05 -8.39
N THR A 98 1.37 -10.53 -9.29
CA THR A 98 0.94 -9.63 -10.38
C THR A 98 -0.15 -10.22 -11.26
N ASP A 99 -0.02 -11.47 -11.70
CA ASP A 99 -1.02 -12.10 -12.60
C ASP A 99 -2.42 -12.14 -12.00
N ASN A 100 -2.51 -12.58 -10.74
CA ASN A 100 -3.79 -12.66 -10.05
C ASN A 100 -4.36 -11.27 -9.73
N VAL A 101 -3.50 -10.33 -9.36
CA VAL A 101 -3.90 -8.94 -9.07
C VAL A 101 -4.37 -8.25 -10.33
N LEU A 102 -3.65 -8.35 -11.46
CA LEU A 102 -4.09 -7.79 -12.74
C LEU A 102 -5.42 -8.39 -13.19
N ARG A 103 -5.61 -9.71 -13.01
CA ARG A 103 -6.89 -10.36 -13.33
C ARG A 103 -8.03 -9.86 -12.43
N ALA A 104 -7.78 -9.65 -11.14
CA ALA A 104 -8.76 -9.08 -10.23
C ALA A 104 -9.09 -7.62 -10.61
N LEU A 105 -8.10 -6.81 -10.98
CA LEU A 105 -8.28 -5.43 -11.44
C LEU A 105 -9.09 -5.36 -12.74
N ASP A 106 -8.83 -6.27 -13.69
CA ASP A 106 -9.60 -6.40 -14.93
C ASP A 106 -11.09 -6.64 -14.62
N ILE A 107 -11.41 -7.62 -13.76
CA ILE A 107 -12.80 -7.90 -13.34
C ILE A 107 -13.44 -6.72 -12.60
N LEU A 108 -12.66 -6.02 -11.75
CA LEU A 108 -13.16 -4.86 -11.01
C LEU A 108 -13.52 -3.69 -11.93
N THR A 109 -12.78 -3.50 -13.01
CA THR A 109 -12.93 -2.33 -13.87
C THR A 109 -13.75 -2.59 -15.14
N ALA A 110 -13.91 -3.85 -15.54
CA ALA A 110 -14.67 -4.22 -16.72
C ALA A 110 -16.18 -3.99 -16.53
N GLU A 111 -16.87 -3.60 -17.61
CA GLU A 111 -18.34 -3.39 -17.64
C GLU A 111 -19.11 -4.69 -17.31
N TRP A 112 -18.60 -5.83 -17.75
CA TRP A 112 -19.18 -7.15 -17.44
C TRP A 112 -18.88 -7.63 -16.01
N GLY A 113 -18.02 -6.94 -15.28
CA GLY A 113 -17.62 -7.24 -13.91
C GLY A 113 -18.26 -6.31 -12.89
N PHE A 114 -17.43 -5.63 -12.09
CA PHE A 114 -17.92 -4.67 -11.09
C PHE A 114 -18.17 -3.27 -11.68
N GLY A 115 -17.63 -2.94 -12.85
CA GLY A 115 -17.80 -1.65 -13.53
C GLY A 115 -17.19 -0.46 -12.78
N TRP A 116 -16.20 -0.67 -11.94
CA TRP A 116 -15.61 0.41 -11.16
C TRP A 116 -14.65 1.25 -12.00
N SER A 117 -14.72 2.56 -11.83
CA SER A 117 -13.69 3.42 -12.40
C SER A 117 -12.31 3.07 -11.79
N PRO A 118 -11.25 2.93 -12.62
CA PRO A 118 -9.88 2.72 -12.12
C PRO A 118 -9.45 3.77 -11.09
N THR A 119 -10.00 4.98 -11.15
CA THR A 119 -9.72 6.08 -10.21
C THR A 119 -10.25 5.84 -8.80
N ARG A 120 -11.08 4.81 -8.59
CA ARG A 120 -11.54 4.36 -7.27
C ARG A 120 -10.60 3.35 -6.62
N ILE A 121 -9.60 2.88 -7.36
CA ILE A 121 -8.70 1.81 -6.93
C ILE A 121 -7.28 2.37 -6.79
N THR A 122 -6.62 2.09 -5.67
CA THR A 122 -5.21 2.40 -5.44
C THR A 122 -4.46 1.09 -5.16
N LEU A 123 -3.39 0.86 -5.91
CA LEU A 123 -2.48 -0.25 -5.66
C LEU A 123 -1.19 0.29 -5.03
N SER A 124 -0.84 -0.24 -3.86
CA SER A 124 0.43 0.07 -3.19
C SER A 124 1.44 -1.02 -3.45
N THR A 125 2.69 -0.64 -3.67
CA THR A 125 3.81 -1.56 -3.89
C THR A 125 5.08 -1.08 -3.20
N ALA A 126 5.91 -2.03 -2.79
CA ALA A 126 7.27 -1.77 -2.33
C ALA A 126 8.25 -1.44 -3.48
N GLY A 127 7.82 -1.63 -4.75
CA GLY A 127 8.59 -1.26 -5.93
C GLY A 127 9.27 -2.44 -6.63
N VAL A 128 8.56 -3.54 -6.86
CA VAL A 128 9.03 -4.67 -7.69
C VAL A 128 9.12 -4.22 -9.15
N VAL A 129 10.31 -3.78 -9.58
CA VAL A 129 10.51 -2.99 -10.81
C VAL A 129 9.99 -3.65 -12.09
N PRO A 130 10.24 -4.92 -12.39
CA PRO A 130 9.72 -5.55 -13.60
C PRO A 130 8.19 -5.50 -13.65
N GLU A 131 7.55 -5.81 -12.53
CA GLU A 131 6.10 -5.90 -12.41
C GLU A 131 5.45 -4.51 -12.30
N LEU A 132 6.18 -3.51 -11.78
CA LEU A 132 5.72 -2.11 -11.78
C LEU A 132 5.50 -1.61 -13.22
N ARG A 133 6.43 -1.88 -14.14
CA ARG A 133 6.26 -1.51 -15.56
C ARG A 133 5.02 -2.17 -16.14
N ARG A 134 4.88 -3.47 -15.90
CA ARG A 134 3.73 -4.25 -16.35
C ARG A 134 2.41 -3.71 -15.82
N LEU A 135 2.34 -3.33 -14.53
CA LEU A 135 1.15 -2.69 -13.94
C LEU A 135 0.80 -1.37 -14.64
N LEU A 136 1.81 -0.50 -14.83
CA LEU A 136 1.63 0.81 -15.45
C LEU A 136 1.13 0.70 -16.89
N ASP A 137 1.61 -0.28 -17.64
CA ASP A 137 1.21 -0.51 -19.02
C ASP A 137 -0.18 -1.16 -19.14
N SER A 138 -0.58 -1.95 -18.13
CA SER A 138 -1.80 -2.77 -18.18
C SER A 138 -3.03 -2.09 -17.54
N THR A 139 -2.85 -1.11 -16.65
CA THR A 139 -3.97 -0.54 -15.87
C THR A 139 -3.88 0.98 -15.73
N LYS A 140 -5.02 1.60 -15.35
CA LYS A 140 -5.11 3.03 -15.02
C LYS A 140 -5.46 3.28 -13.54
N VAL A 141 -5.28 2.28 -12.68
CA VAL A 141 -5.48 2.44 -11.23
C VAL A 141 -4.44 3.38 -10.63
N HIS A 142 -4.76 3.97 -9.49
CA HIS A 142 -3.81 4.83 -8.79
C HIS A 142 -2.67 4.01 -8.23
N LEU A 143 -1.46 4.57 -8.30
CA LEU A 143 -0.26 3.98 -7.74
C LEU A 143 0.12 4.67 -6.44
N ALA A 144 0.42 3.86 -5.42
CA ALA A 144 1.11 4.26 -4.20
C ALA A 144 2.43 3.49 -4.10
N VAL A 145 3.53 4.16 -3.77
CA VAL A 145 4.83 3.52 -3.59
C VAL A 145 5.25 3.61 -2.13
N SER A 146 5.51 2.46 -1.51
CA SER A 146 6.07 2.37 -0.16
C SER A 146 7.53 2.82 -0.16
N LEU A 147 7.77 4.10 0.15
CA LEU A 147 9.11 4.70 0.12
C LEU A 147 9.82 4.55 1.46
N HIS A 148 9.25 5.10 2.52
CA HIS A 148 9.63 5.05 3.94
C HIS A 148 11.06 5.49 4.31
N ASN A 149 12.00 5.50 3.38
CA ASN A 149 13.33 6.11 3.53
C ASN A 149 13.94 6.40 2.15
N PRO A 150 14.50 7.60 1.91
CA PRO A 150 15.08 7.95 0.61
C PRO A 150 16.52 7.47 0.41
N PHE A 151 17.20 7.01 1.46
CA PHE A 151 18.59 6.54 1.40
C PHE A 151 18.64 5.02 1.21
N HIS A 152 19.40 4.55 0.24
CA HIS A 152 19.50 3.14 -0.13
C HIS A 152 19.83 2.23 1.06
N GLU A 153 20.91 2.50 1.77
CA GLU A 153 21.34 1.63 2.88
C GLU A 153 20.34 1.61 4.04
N GLU A 154 19.79 2.78 4.37
CA GLU A 154 18.80 2.88 5.44
C GLU A 154 17.48 2.22 5.04
N ARG A 155 17.04 2.38 3.77
CA ARG A 155 15.86 1.72 3.27
C ARG A 155 16.06 0.21 3.24
N ALA A 156 17.21 -0.28 2.76
CA ALA A 156 17.55 -1.70 2.75
C ALA A 156 17.55 -2.32 4.16
N ALA A 157 17.91 -1.54 5.18
CA ALA A 157 17.89 -1.99 6.57
C ALA A 157 16.48 -2.24 7.11
N ILE A 158 15.46 -1.52 6.61
CA ILE A 158 14.05 -1.64 7.05
C ILE A 158 13.16 -2.34 6.01
N MET A 159 13.54 -2.29 4.73
CA MET A 159 12.85 -2.89 3.59
C MET A 159 13.85 -3.66 2.71
N PRO A 160 14.04 -4.96 2.92
CA PRO A 160 15.04 -5.76 2.16
C PRO A 160 14.86 -5.74 0.65
N VAL A 161 13.66 -5.47 0.14
CA VAL A 161 13.34 -5.33 -1.28
C VAL A 161 14.21 -4.28 -2.00
N GLU A 162 14.70 -3.28 -1.27
CA GLU A 162 15.59 -2.22 -1.78
C GLU A 162 16.87 -2.77 -2.42
N ARG A 163 17.36 -3.92 -1.92
CA ARG A 163 18.58 -4.56 -2.46
C ARG A 163 18.37 -5.11 -3.86
N ALA A 164 17.16 -5.56 -4.16
CA ALA A 164 16.80 -6.09 -5.47
C ALA A 164 16.32 -4.98 -6.41
N TRP A 165 15.53 -4.05 -5.88
CA TRP A 165 14.91 -2.96 -6.65
C TRP A 165 15.01 -1.65 -5.87
N PRO A 166 16.07 -0.87 -6.10
CA PRO A 166 16.26 0.42 -5.44
C PRO A 166 15.13 1.41 -5.72
N VAL A 167 14.68 2.15 -4.70
CA VAL A 167 13.63 3.15 -4.88
C VAL A 167 14.02 4.25 -5.87
N ALA A 168 15.31 4.50 -6.04
CA ALA A 168 15.82 5.41 -7.06
C ALA A 168 15.48 4.96 -8.49
N GLU A 169 15.49 3.64 -8.74
CA GLU A 169 15.07 3.07 -10.04
C GLU A 169 13.56 3.21 -10.22
N VAL A 170 12.77 2.96 -9.17
CA VAL A 170 11.32 3.20 -9.17
C VAL A 170 11.03 4.66 -9.51
N ALA A 171 11.70 5.61 -8.85
CA ALA A 171 11.54 7.04 -9.13
C ALA A 171 11.94 7.39 -10.58
N ALA A 172 13.01 6.78 -11.12
CA ALA A 172 13.44 7.00 -12.50
C ALA A 172 12.41 6.51 -13.53
N ILE A 173 11.73 5.39 -13.25
CA ILE A 173 10.63 4.88 -14.08
C ILE A 173 9.46 5.85 -14.03
N LEU A 174 9.01 6.22 -12.83
CA LEU A 174 7.85 7.09 -12.64
C LEU A 174 8.04 8.50 -13.24
N ARG A 175 9.26 9.00 -13.25
CA ARG A 175 9.61 10.29 -13.87
C ARG A 175 9.42 10.30 -15.39
N ARG A 176 9.53 9.12 -16.02
CA ARG A 176 9.39 8.95 -17.48
C ARG A 176 7.99 8.50 -17.90
N TYR A 177 7.13 8.14 -16.93
CA TYR A 177 5.80 7.64 -17.23
C TYR A 177 4.79 8.79 -17.34
N ASP A 178 3.88 8.70 -18.32
CA ASP A 178 2.81 9.68 -18.51
C ASP A 178 1.60 9.37 -17.62
N PHE A 179 1.38 10.24 -16.63
CA PHE A 179 0.22 10.19 -15.72
C PHE A 179 -0.91 11.16 -16.12
N THR A 180 -0.96 11.63 -17.36
CA THR A 180 -1.92 12.68 -17.83
C THR A 180 -3.38 12.27 -17.57
N HIS A 181 -3.69 10.99 -17.71
CA HIS A 181 -5.05 10.43 -17.52
C HIS A 181 -5.26 9.74 -16.17
N GLN A 182 -4.32 9.87 -15.26
CA GLN A 182 -4.36 9.29 -13.92
C GLN A 182 -4.24 10.39 -12.86
N ARG A 183 -4.60 10.05 -11.59
CA ARG A 183 -4.26 10.91 -10.47
C ARG A 183 -2.74 10.89 -10.24
N ARG A 184 -2.27 11.84 -9.42
CA ARG A 184 -0.90 11.88 -8.97
C ARG A 184 -0.51 10.57 -8.28
N VAL A 185 0.69 10.08 -8.56
CA VAL A 185 1.32 9.03 -7.78
C VAL A 185 1.44 9.48 -6.32
N SER A 186 1.19 8.59 -5.37
CA SER A 186 1.52 8.83 -3.97
C SER A 186 2.75 8.03 -3.54
N PHE A 187 3.51 8.60 -2.63
CA PHE A 187 4.58 7.92 -1.90
C PHE A 187 4.18 7.81 -0.44
N GLU A 188 4.11 6.59 0.04
CA GLU A 188 3.79 6.31 1.43
C GLU A 188 5.07 6.42 2.26
N TYR A 189 5.02 7.21 3.33
CA TYR A 189 6.16 7.46 4.20
C TYR A 189 5.77 7.30 5.66
N ILE A 190 6.09 6.14 6.23
CA ILE A 190 5.93 5.90 7.67
C ILE A 190 7.03 6.65 8.40
N VAL A 191 6.66 7.64 9.19
CA VAL A 191 7.60 8.42 10.00
C VAL A 191 7.91 7.65 11.27
N MET A 192 9.20 7.35 11.47
CA MET A 192 9.74 6.65 12.64
C MET A 192 10.73 7.58 13.35
N SER A 193 10.47 7.88 14.63
CA SER A 193 11.25 8.84 15.40
C SER A 193 12.72 8.45 15.51
N GLY A 194 13.60 9.38 15.17
CA GLY A 194 15.06 9.22 15.20
C GLY A 194 15.63 8.31 14.11
N LEU A 195 14.80 7.80 13.18
CA LEU A 195 15.25 6.91 12.12
C LEU A 195 15.21 7.61 10.73
N ASN A 196 14.06 8.16 10.36
CA ASN A 196 13.84 8.71 9.01
C ASN A 196 13.18 10.09 9.01
N ASP A 197 13.21 10.82 10.13
CA ASP A 197 12.50 12.07 10.38
C ASP A 197 13.41 13.31 10.45
N SER A 198 14.68 13.19 10.05
CA SER A 198 15.65 14.29 10.15
C SER A 198 15.59 15.22 8.93
N PRO A 199 16.14 16.48 9.03
CA PRO A 199 16.22 17.42 7.90
C PRO A 199 16.97 16.88 6.68
N ARG A 200 17.92 15.95 6.85
CA ARG A 200 18.60 15.32 5.72
C ARG A 200 17.67 14.41 4.91
N HIS A 201 16.72 13.72 5.58
CA HIS A 201 15.70 12.91 4.90
C HIS A 201 14.76 13.77 4.07
N ILE A 202 14.35 14.93 4.59
CA ILE A 202 13.52 15.89 3.86
C ILE A 202 14.23 16.35 2.58
N ARG A 203 15.50 16.77 2.67
CA ARG A 203 16.27 17.19 1.49
C ARG A 203 16.39 16.08 0.45
N GLU A 204 16.68 14.88 0.89
CA GLU A 204 16.84 13.73 0.00
C GLU A 204 15.52 13.28 -0.61
N LEU A 205 14.39 13.32 0.14
CA LEU A 205 13.05 13.10 -0.41
C LEU A 205 12.74 14.08 -1.55
N CYS A 206 13.00 15.37 -1.34
CA CYS A 206 12.78 16.37 -2.38
C CYS A 206 13.66 16.11 -3.60
N ARG A 207 14.95 15.76 -3.40
CA ARG A 207 15.88 15.44 -4.50
C ARG A 207 15.45 14.17 -5.26
N LEU A 208 15.08 13.12 -4.55
CA LEU A 208 14.66 11.83 -5.14
C LEU A 208 13.38 11.96 -5.97
N LEU A 209 12.43 12.78 -5.51
CA LEU A 209 11.12 12.92 -6.12
C LEU A 209 11.00 14.12 -7.07
N ASP A 210 12.09 14.85 -7.25
CA ASP A 210 12.13 15.98 -8.20
C ASP A 210 11.73 15.53 -9.61
N GLY A 211 10.89 16.35 -10.27
CA GLY A 211 10.35 16.06 -11.59
C GLY A 211 9.19 15.03 -11.61
N ILE A 212 8.77 14.50 -10.46
CA ILE A 212 7.60 13.61 -10.36
C ILE A 212 6.41 14.37 -9.77
N LYS A 213 5.31 14.46 -10.52
CA LYS A 213 4.05 15.02 -10.01
C LYS A 213 3.39 14.06 -9.02
N CYS A 214 3.76 14.16 -7.75
CA CYS A 214 3.35 13.21 -6.71
C CYS A 214 2.80 13.89 -5.45
N ARG A 215 2.33 13.06 -4.53
CA ARG A 215 2.04 13.41 -3.13
C ARG A 215 2.86 12.50 -2.22
N ILE A 216 3.26 13.00 -1.07
CA ILE A 216 3.82 12.19 0.00
C ILE A 216 2.75 12.06 1.08
N ASN A 217 2.32 10.83 1.36
CA ASN A 217 1.41 10.53 2.44
C ASN A 217 2.22 10.17 3.68
N LEU A 218 2.22 11.05 4.67
CA LEU A 218 2.92 10.83 5.93
C LEU A 218 2.06 10.00 6.87
N ILE A 219 2.57 8.84 7.24
CA ILE A 219 1.92 7.88 8.13
C ILE A 219 2.69 7.85 9.44
N ARG A 220 2.01 8.09 10.55
CA ARG A 220 2.60 7.90 11.87
C ARG A 220 2.86 6.43 12.12
N PHE A 221 4.06 6.07 12.54
CA PHE A 221 4.36 4.70 12.93
C PHE A 221 3.53 4.27 14.14
N HIS A 222 2.82 3.16 14.02
CA HIS A 222 2.16 2.49 15.14
C HIS A 222 3.00 1.33 15.60
N LYS A 223 3.38 1.35 16.88
CA LYS A 223 4.24 0.33 17.46
C LYS A 223 3.59 -1.05 17.40
N ILE A 224 4.28 -2.00 16.79
CA ILE A 224 3.89 -3.42 16.78
C ILE A 224 4.74 -4.19 17.80
N PRO A 225 4.22 -5.32 18.33
CA PRO A 225 4.97 -6.13 19.29
C PRO A 225 6.36 -6.50 18.78
N GLY A 226 7.37 -6.35 19.65
CA GLY A 226 8.77 -6.63 19.32
C GLY A 226 9.42 -5.69 18.29
N SER A 227 8.83 -4.53 18.00
CA SER A 227 9.44 -3.52 17.14
C SER A 227 10.43 -2.66 17.93
N PRO A 228 11.64 -2.40 17.38
CA PRO A 228 12.61 -1.48 17.98
C PRO A 228 12.32 -0.01 17.65
N TYR A 229 11.33 0.27 16.78
CA TYR A 229 11.04 1.61 16.29
C TYR A 229 10.07 2.36 17.21
N PHE A 230 10.13 3.68 17.14
CA PHE A 230 9.32 4.58 17.98
C PHE A 230 8.41 5.46 17.09
N SER A 231 7.22 5.74 17.63
CA SER A 231 6.28 6.66 17.02
C SER A 231 6.71 8.11 17.28
N PRO A 232 6.70 9.00 16.27
CA PRO A 232 6.87 10.43 16.51
C PRO A 232 5.65 11.02 17.22
N ASP A 233 5.86 12.10 17.96
CA ASP A 233 4.78 12.90 18.54
C ASP A 233 4.11 13.81 17.47
N ASP A 234 3.03 14.49 17.85
CA ASP A 234 2.30 15.37 16.95
C ASP A 234 3.14 16.54 16.45
N ARG A 235 3.98 17.10 17.33
CA ARG A 235 4.85 18.22 16.98
C ARG A 235 5.88 17.83 15.92
N ALA A 236 6.50 16.66 16.07
CA ALA A 236 7.45 16.12 15.08
C ALA A 236 6.78 15.83 13.74
N MET A 237 5.58 15.24 13.75
CA MET A 237 4.80 15.00 12.52
C MET A 237 4.45 16.29 11.79
N ILE A 238 3.99 17.31 12.52
CA ILE A 238 3.64 18.62 11.96
C ILE A 238 4.89 19.29 11.38
N ALA A 239 6.00 19.33 12.14
CA ALA A 239 7.24 19.93 11.69
C ALA A 239 7.80 19.26 10.43
N PHE A 240 7.75 17.92 10.35
CA PHE A 240 8.19 17.17 9.18
C PHE A 240 7.31 17.45 7.95
N ARG A 241 5.99 17.48 8.13
CA ARG A 241 5.03 17.86 7.09
C ARG A 241 5.28 19.26 6.55
N ASP A 242 5.40 20.25 7.44
CA ASP A 242 5.55 21.65 7.07
C ASP A 242 6.87 21.90 6.33
N ALA A 243 7.95 21.24 6.79
CA ALA A 243 9.23 21.32 6.12
C ALA A 243 9.25 20.67 4.71
N LEU A 244 8.46 19.62 4.48
CA LEU A 244 8.26 19.04 3.13
C LEU A 244 7.39 19.94 2.25
N THR A 245 6.35 20.56 2.83
CA THR A 245 5.42 21.43 2.08
C THR A 245 6.07 22.72 1.62
N ALA A 246 7.09 23.20 2.35
CA ALA A 246 7.86 24.41 2.02
C ALA A 246 8.86 24.23 0.87
N LYS A 247 9.01 23.03 0.34
CA LYS A 247 9.94 22.66 -0.77
C LYS A 247 9.20 22.37 -2.05
#